data_5aa10413c05fd65217536168b226d0b3
#
_entry.id   5aa10413c05fd65217536168b226d0b3
#
_cell.length_a   1.000
_cell.length_b   1.000
_cell.length_c   1.000
_cell.angle_alpha   90.00
_cell.angle_beta   90.00
_cell.angle_gamma   90.00
#
_symmetry.space_group_name_H-M   'P 1'
#
loop_
_entity.id
_entity.type
_entity.pdbx_description
1 polymer ?
#
loop_
_entity_poly.entity_id
_entity_poly.type
_entity_poly.pdbx_seq_one_letter_code
_entity_poly.pdbx_strand_id
1 'polypeptide(L)'
;MMRHSFTALNSTFVVDSEYQFVKELGQGAYGCVVAARHRRSGEGCAIKKITNINTKRILTKRCLREIRLLHHFRGHKNITCLYDMDIVFHPNGNFDEVYLYEELMEADLHAIIRSGQPLTDAHFQSFLYQTLCGLKYIHSANVLHRDLKPGNLLVNADCELKICDFGLARGFTPGSGASKSAGNQGFMTEYVATRWYRAPEIMLSFANYTTAIDVWSVGCILAELLGGKPIFKGRDYVDQLNQILHYLGTPSEETLRRVGSPRAQDYIRSLPIKPRVPFATLYPHANPLAIDLLSKMLCFDPAKRISCEQALEHPYFQVWHDPADEPVCEAKFDFKFEEEDSIEGMKKLIVEEVQSFRAEVRAQARAPGQIRRQESLPIPTREEMDNIPDGTAFQRSQSPDMVDPSDALEKELAGTHLGRR
;
A
#
# COMPACT_ATOMS: atom_id res chain seq x y z
N MET A 1 -6.76 31.53 -10.59
CA MET A 1 -5.76 30.51 -10.82
C MET A 1 -5.70 30.27 -12.31
N MET A 2 -4.58 30.53 -12.96
CA MET A 2 -4.41 30.21 -14.38
C MET A 2 -4.06 28.74 -14.50
N ARG A 3 -4.66 28.04 -15.44
CA ARG A 3 -4.38 26.62 -15.71
C ARG A 3 -3.76 26.47 -17.10
N HIS A 4 -2.95 25.46 -17.27
CA HIS A 4 -2.48 25.00 -18.57
C HIS A 4 -2.70 23.50 -18.69
N SER A 5 -2.63 22.99 -19.91
CA SER A 5 -2.77 21.56 -20.18
C SER A 5 -1.55 21.01 -20.91
N PHE A 6 -1.26 19.75 -20.66
CA PHE A 6 -0.29 18.95 -21.40
C PHE A 6 -0.77 17.51 -21.49
N THR A 7 -0.20 16.74 -22.43
CA THR A 7 -0.54 15.33 -22.61
C THR A 7 0.62 14.46 -22.13
N ALA A 8 0.34 13.48 -21.29
CA ALA A 8 1.28 12.48 -20.81
C ALA A 8 0.52 11.16 -20.56
N LEU A 9 1.16 10.01 -20.80
CA LEU A 9 0.57 8.68 -20.60
C LEU A 9 -0.81 8.53 -21.26
N ASN A 10 -0.97 9.06 -22.47
CA ASN A 10 -2.22 9.10 -23.24
C ASN A 10 -3.38 9.79 -22.52
N SER A 11 -3.10 10.67 -21.57
CA SER A 11 -4.09 11.42 -20.79
C SER A 11 -3.76 12.91 -20.79
N THR A 12 -4.80 13.76 -20.85
CA THR A 12 -4.63 15.22 -20.76
C THR A 12 -4.65 15.64 -19.30
N PHE A 13 -3.57 16.27 -18.84
CA PHE A 13 -3.46 16.89 -17.53
C PHE A 13 -3.85 18.37 -17.64
N VAL A 14 -4.68 18.84 -16.72
CA VAL A 14 -5.07 20.24 -16.58
C VAL A 14 -4.69 20.72 -15.20
N VAL A 15 -3.57 21.41 -15.08
CA VAL A 15 -2.95 21.76 -13.81
C VAL A 15 -2.72 23.26 -13.68
N ASP A 16 -2.37 23.72 -12.47
CA ASP A 16 -1.98 25.12 -12.27
C ASP A 16 -0.75 25.45 -13.11
N SER A 17 -0.74 26.64 -13.72
CA SER A 17 0.35 27.14 -14.55
C SER A 17 1.70 27.28 -13.82
N GLU A 18 1.70 27.25 -12.49
CA GLU A 18 2.91 27.24 -11.67
C GLU A 18 3.67 25.91 -11.75
N TYR A 19 3.05 24.81 -12.19
CA TYR A 19 3.69 23.51 -12.32
C TYR A 19 4.08 23.22 -13.77
N GLN A 20 5.34 22.90 -13.99
CA GLN A 20 5.89 22.50 -15.28
C GLN A 20 6.08 20.99 -15.31
N PHE A 21 5.55 20.32 -16.34
CA PHE A 21 5.80 18.90 -16.59
C PHE A 21 7.31 18.63 -16.78
N VAL A 22 7.80 17.57 -16.17
CA VAL A 22 9.18 17.10 -16.28
C VAL A 22 9.24 15.76 -17.00
N LYS A 23 8.61 14.71 -16.45
CA LYS A 23 8.57 13.37 -17.05
C LYS A 23 7.39 12.56 -16.59
N GLU A 24 7.08 11.50 -17.30
CA GLU A 24 6.14 10.47 -16.89
C GLU A 24 6.74 9.61 -15.79
N LEU A 25 5.96 9.27 -14.75
CA LEU A 25 6.38 8.36 -13.67
C LEU A 25 5.70 7.00 -13.78
N GLY A 26 4.42 6.98 -14.15
CA GLY A 26 3.73 5.71 -14.34
C GLY A 26 2.23 5.84 -14.54
N GLN A 27 1.63 4.76 -15.03
CA GLN A 27 0.19 4.63 -15.21
C GLN A 27 -0.31 3.41 -14.47
N GLY A 28 -1.37 3.57 -13.70
CA GLY A 28 -2.06 2.50 -13.01
C GLY A 28 -3.50 2.33 -13.49
N ALA A 29 -4.19 1.33 -12.95
CA ALA A 29 -5.60 1.08 -13.27
C ALA A 29 -6.54 2.25 -12.94
N TYR A 30 -6.12 3.17 -12.06
CA TYR A 30 -6.95 4.24 -11.51
C TYR A 30 -6.42 5.65 -11.80
N GLY A 31 -5.37 5.77 -12.58
CA GLY A 31 -4.83 7.09 -12.93
C GLY A 31 -3.39 7.07 -13.42
N CYS A 32 -2.88 8.25 -13.67
CA CYS A 32 -1.56 8.51 -14.21
C CYS A 32 -0.78 9.38 -13.25
N VAL A 33 0.52 9.19 -13.17
CA VAL A 33 1.42 9.97 -12.32
C VAL A 33 2.54 10.55 -13.17
N VAL A 34 2.81 11.84 -12.98
CA VAL A 34 3.89 12.57 -13.67
C VAL A 34 4.74 13.32 -12.65
N ALA A 35 6.02 13.49 -12.95
CA ALA A 35 6.85 14.44 -12.24
C ALA A 35 6.65 15.84 -12.81
N ALA A 36 6.54 16.81 -11.93
CA ALA A 36 6.44 18.21 -12.27
C ALA A 36 7.36 19.06 -11.37
N ARG A 37 7.68 20.26 -11.82
CA ARG A 37 8.47 21.24 -11.07
C ARG A 37 7.63 22.48 -10.83
N HIS A 38 7.59 22.94 -9.58
CA HIS A 38 6.97 24.21 -9.25
C HIS A 38 7.87 25.37 -9.68
N ARG A 39 7.37 26.27 -10.55
CA ARG A 39 8.18 27.30 -11.24
C ARG A 39 8.85 28.29 -10.31
N ARG A 40 8.18 28.68 -9.21
CA ARG A 40 8.70 29.71 -8.31
C ARG A 40 9.70 29.15 -7.31
N SER A 41 9.43 27.99 -6.72
CA SER A 41 10.33 27.40 -5.73
C SER A 41 11.42 26.53 -6.34
N GLY A 42 11.23 26.05 -7.60
CA GLY A 42 12.10 25.05 -8.22
C GLY A 42 11.91 23.63 -7.70
N GLU A 43 11.02 23.44 -6.71
CA GLU A 43 10.79 22.15 -6.07
C GLU A 43 10.06 21.18 -6.99
N GLY A 44 10.43 19.90 -6.88
CA GLY A 44 9.75 18.81 -7.55
C GLY A 44 8.49 18.36 -6.82
N CYS A 45 7.51 17.91 -7.59
CA CYS A 45 6.36 17.19 -7.05
C CYS A 45 5.92 16.07 -8.01
N ALA A 46 5.24 15.07 -7.47
CA ALA A 46 4.49 14.10 -8.26
C ALA A 46 3.05 14.59 -8.38
N ILE A 47 2.52 14.63 -9.59
CA ILE A 47 1.12 14.94 -9.84
C ILE A 47 0.41 13.64 -10.22
N LYS A 48 -0.42 13.14 -9.30
CA LYS A 48 -1.27 11.96 -9.52
C LYS A 48 -2.65 12.42 -9.98
N LYS A 49 -3.02 12.01 -11.18
CA LYS A 49 -4.36 12.22 -11.75
C LYS A 49 -5.18 10.97 -11.53
N ILE A 50 -6.20 11.03 -10.66
CA ILE A 50 -7.17 9.96 -10.44
C ILE A 50 -8.31 10.18 -11.43
N THR A 51 -8.60 9.19 -12.28
CA THR A 51 -9.60 9.27 -13.35
C THR A 51 -10.79 8.34 -13.09
N ASN A 52 -11.88 8.56 -13.83
CA ASN A 52 -13.06 7.68 -13.82
C ASN A 52 -13.74 7.51 -12.46
N ILE A 53 -13.60 8.49 -11.57
CA ILE A 53 -14.10 8.40 -10.19
C ILE A 53 -15.62 8.25 -10.10
N ASN A 54 -16.37 8.68 -11.11
CA ASN A 54 -17.83 8.62 -11.17
C ASN A 54 -18.39 7.45 -11.99
N THR A 55 -17.55 6.59 -12.54
CA THR A 55 -18.01 5.46 -13.36
C THR A 55 -18.53 4.30 -12.52
N LYS A 56 -17.97 4.10 -11.33
CA LYS A 56 -18.38 3.05 -10.39
C LYS A 56 -18.28 3.59 -8.96
N ARG A 57 -19.30 3.32 -8.15
CA ARG A 57 -19.35 3.70 -6.72
C ARG A 57 -18.05 3.38 -5.95
N ILE A 58 -17.46 2.24 -6.22
CA ILE A 58 -16.23 1.81 -5.54
C ILE A 58 -15.03 2.70 -5.88
N LEU A 59 -14.96 3.23 -7.10
CA LEU A 59 -13.86 4.11 -7.51
C LEU A 59 -13.98 5.48 -6.85
N THR A 60 -15.22 6.01 -6.73
CA THR A 60 -15.49 7.24 -5.98
C THR A 60 -15.11 7.07 -4.50
N LYS A 61 -15.52 5.96 -3.90
CA LYS A 61 -15.23 5.64 -2.49
C LYS A 61 -13.72 5.46 -2.25
N ARG A 62 -13.03 4.84 -3.19
CA ARG A 62 -11.57 4.69 -3.16
C ARG A 62 -10.84 6.04 -3.20
N CYS A 63 -11.25 6.93 -4.10
CA CYS A 63 -10.70 8.28 -4.21
C CYS A 63 -10.91 9.06 -2.92
N LEU A 64 -12.13 9.08 -2.38
CA LEU A 64 -12.46 9.77 -1.13
C LEU A 64 -11.64 9.25 0.05
N ARG A 65 -11.46 7.93 0.15
CA ARG A 65 -10.65 7.31 1.20
C ARG A 65 -9.18 7.73 1.09
N GLU A 66 -8.62 7.64 -0.10
CA GLU A 66 -7.22 7.98 -0.35
C GLU A 66 -6.93 9.44 0.03
N ILE A 67 -7.74 10.40 -0.41
CA ILE A 67 -7.50 11.82 -0.12
C ILE A 67 -7.61 12.13 1.38
N ARG A 68 -8.58 11.52 2.08
CA ARG A 68 -8.75 11.71 3.53
C ARG A 68 -7.63 11.10 4.33
N LEU A 69 -7.15 9.93 3.96
CA LEU A 69 -6.04 9.28 4.65
C LEU A 69 -4.71 9.98 4.40
N LEU A 70 -4.43 10.42 3.18
CA LEU A 70 -3.24 11.22 2.89
C LEU A 70 -3.24 12.54 3.66
N HIS A 71 -4.41 13.20 3.78
CA HIS A 71 -4.56 14.39 4.62
C HIS A 71 -4.31 14.09 6.10
N HIS A 72 -4.92 13.02 6.63
CA HIS A 72 -4.80 12.62 8.03
C HIS A 72 -3.36 12.26 8.45
N PHE A 73 -2.64 11.57 7.56
CA PHE A 73 -1.26 11.13 7.83
C PHE A 73 -0.19 12.14 7.39
N ARG A 74 -0.60 13.30 6.90
CA ARG A 74 0.32 14.35 6.43
C ARG A 74 1.32 14.73 7.51
N GLY A 75 2.61 14.76 7.15
CA GLY A 75 3.70 15.17 8.04
C GLY A 75 4.47 14.01 8.69
N HIS A 76 4.02 12.74 8.55
CA HIS A 76 4.83 11.61 8.99
C HIS A 76 5.95 11.33 7.98
N LYS A 77 7.20 11.20 8.45
CA LYS A 77 8.39 11.07 7.60
C LYS A 77 8.38 9.85 6.66
N ASN A 78 7.70 8.76 7.03
CA ASN A 78 7.64 7.52 6.25
C ASN A 78 6.29 7.30 5.56
N ILE A 79 5.50 8.36 5.37
CA ILE A 79 4.25 8.35 4.59
C ILE A 79 4.33 9.49 3.58
N THR A 80 3.92 9.23 2.33
CA THR A 80 3.94 10.21 1.25
C THR A 80 3.24 11.51 1.68
N CYS A 81 3.92 12.63 1.53
CA CYS A 81 3.38 13.94 1.90
C CYS A 81 2.49 14.49 0.79
N LEU A 82 1.26 14.85 1.14
CA LEU A 82 0.32 15.55 0.26
C LEU A 82 0.58 17.06 0.34
N TYR A 83 0.92 17.69 -0.80
CA TYR A 83 1.20 19.12 -0.87
C TYR A 83 -0.04 19.95 -1.22
N ASP A 84 -0.83 19.49 -2.20
CA ASP A 84 -2.09 20.13 -2.61
C ASP A 84 -3.03 19.09 -3.23
N MET A 85 -4.29 19.46 -3.36
CA MET A 85 -5.31 18.73 -4.11
C MET A 85 -6.06 19.70 -5.02
N ASP A 86 -6.50 19.24 -6.18
CA ASP A 86 -7.29 20.06 -7.10
C ASP A 86 -8.37 19.26 -7.84
N ILE A 87 -9.44 19.94 -8.21
CA ILE A 87 -10.53 19.41 -9.04
C ILE A 87 -10.69 20.31 -10.25
N VAL A 88 -10.78 19.71 -11.42
CA VAL A 88 -11.12 20.40 -12.66
C VAL A 88 -12.59 20.15 -12.98
N PHE A 89 -13.41 21.18 -12.82
CA PHE A 89 -14.83 21.10 -13.13
C PHE A 89 -15.08 21.26 -14.62
N HIS A 90 -15.98 20.45 -15.16
CA HIS A 90 -16.54 20.65 -16.49
C HIS A 90 -17.48 21.87 -16.53
N PRO A 91 -17.82 22.38 -17.73
CA PRO A 91 -18.76 23.52 -17.87
C PRO A 91 -20.14 23.29 -17.24
N ASN A 92 -20.57 22.04 -17.10
CA ASN A 92 -21.84 21.66 -16.45
C ASN A 92 -21.71 21.57 -14.89
N GLY A 93 -20.59 21.98 -14.31
CA GLY A 93 -20.35 21.93 -12.86
C GLY A 93 -20.02 20.56 -12.30
N ASN A 94 -19.91 19.53 -13.15
CA ASN A 94 -19.53 18.19 -12.76
C ASN A 94 -18.00 17.97 -12.87
N PHE A 95 -17.47 16.87 -12.33
CA PHE A 95 -16.07 16.46 -12.46
C PHE A 95 -15.98 14.94 -12.45
N ASP A 96 -14.91 14.38 -13.02
CA ASP A 96 -14.61 12.95 -13.08
C ASP A 96 -13.13 12.64 -12.78
N GLU A 97 -12.37 13.68 -12.44
CA GLU A 97 -10.96 13.63 -12.16
C GLU A 97 -10.60 14.41 -10.90
N VAL A 98 -9.64 13.88 -10.13
CA VAL A 98 -9.02 14.56 -8.98
C VAL A 98 -7.52 14.53 -9.16
N TYR A 99 -6.86 15.65 -8.88
CA TYR A 99 -5.41 15.80 -8.94
C TYR A 99 -4.84 15.88 -7.54
N LEU A 100 -3.84 15.03 -7.24
CA LEU A 100 -3.08 15.06 -6.00
C LEU A 100 -1.66 15.53 -6.33
N TYR A 101 -1.18 16.51 -5.58
CA TYR A 101 0.20 16.99 -5.66
C TYR A 101 0.93 16.43 -4.45
N GLU A 102 1.83 15.50 -4.69
CA GLU A 102 2.51 14.73 -3.66
C GLU A 102 4.02 14.98 -3.71
N GLU A 103 4.71 14.58 -2.67
CA GLU A 103 6.16 14.54 -2.63
C GLU A 103 6.71 13.69 -3.77
N LEU A 104 7.72 14.21 -4.47
CA LEU A 104 8.37 13.48 -5.55
C LEU A 104 9.42 12.53 -4.98
N MET A 105 9.27 11.25 -5.30
CA MET A 105 10.23 10.19 -4.98
C MET A 105 10.79 9.62 -6.28
N GLU A 106 12.08 9.21 -6.29
CA GLU A 106 12.77 8.81 -7.50
C GLU A 106 12.35 7.45 -8.04
N ALA A 107 12.07 6.49 -7.14
CA ALA A 107 11.72 5.13 -7.51
C ALA A 107 10.77 4.49 -6.50
N ASP A 108 10.17 3.38 -6.86
CA ASP A 108 9.58 2.45 -5.91
C ASP A 108 10.52 1.27 -5.61
N LEU A 109 10.29 0.58 -4.51
CA LEU A 109 11.14 -0.52 -4.08
C LEU A 109 11.10 -1.70 -5.07
N HIS A 110 10.02 -1.86 -5.84
CA HIS A 110 9.96 -2.88 -6.89
C HIS A 110 10.95 -2.59 -8.03
N ALA A 111 11.03 -1.35 -8.48
CA ALA A 111 12.01 -0.92 -9.48
C ALA A 111 13.44 -1.11 -8.97
N ILE A 112 13.70 -0.76 -7.70
CA ILE A 112 15.00 -0.94 -7.06
C ILE A 112 15.41 -2.43 -7.02
N ILE A 113 14.51 -3.31 -6.58
CA ILE A 113 14.79 -4.76 -6.55
C ILE A 113 15.05 -5.30 -7.97
N ARG A 114 14.27 -4.87 -8.95
CA ARG A 114 14.39 -5.33 -10.34
C ARG A 114 15.62 -4.79 -11.05
N SER A 115 16.14 -3.66 -10.66
CA SER A 115 17.35 -3.09 -11.27
C SER A 115 18.59 -3.97 -11.09
N GLY A 116 18.57 -4.88 -10.13
CA GLY A 116 19.70 -5.74 -9.80
C GLY A 116 20.90 -4.99 -9.21
N GLN A 117 20.71 -3.73 -8.84
CA GLN A 117 21.77 -2.97 -8.16
C GLN A 117 22.16 -3.64 -6.83
N PRO A 118 23.41 -3.55 -6.39
CA PRO A 118 23.86 -4.20 -5.18
C PRO A 118 23.22 -3.53 -3.95
N LEU A 119 22.32 -4.25 -3.28
CA LEU A 119 21.76 -3.87 -2.00
C LEU A 119 22.46 -4.65 -0.90
N THR A 120 22.78 -3.98 0.19
CA THR A 120 23.41 -4.59 1.38
C THR A 120 22.36 -4.87 2.45
N ASP A 121 22.70 -5.65 3.47
CA ASP A 121 21.86 -5.89 4.64
C ASP A 121 21.46 -4.59 5.35
N ALA A 122 22.34 -3.57 5.36
CA ALA A 122 22.02 -2.25 5.90
C ALA A 122 20.90 -1.55 5.13
N HIS A 123 20.83 -1.68 3.80
CA HIS A 123 19.72 -1.19 3.00
C HIS A 123 18.42 -1.92 3.36
N PHE A 124 18.45 -3.25 3.52
CA PHE A 124 17.28 -4.02 3.93
C PHE A 124 16.79 -3.62 5.32
N GLN A 125 17.68 -3.45 6.27
CA GLN A 125 17.35 -2.96 7.61
C GLN A 125 16.69 -1.58 7.54
N SER A 126 17.28 -0.64 6.82
CA SER A 126 16.77 0.73 6.68
C SER A 126 15.38 0.74 6.06
N PHE A 127 15.17 0.08 4.93
CA PHE A 127 13.87 0.05 4.24
C PHE A 127 12.78 -0.58 5.10
N LEU A 128 13.08 -1.69 5.76
CA LEU A 128 12.10 -2.36 6.62
C LEU A 128 11.80 -1.57 7.89
N TYR A 129 12.81 -0.99 8.53
CA TYR A 129 12.64 -0.15 9.70
C TYR A 129 11.72 1.03 9.40
N GLN A 130 11.99 1.77 8.31
CA GLN A 130 11.18 2.89 7.87
C GLN A 130 9.75 2.47 7.52
N THR A 131 9.57 1.31 6.87
CA THR A 131 8.25 0.74 6.58
C THR A 131 7.49 0.45 7.86
N LEU A 132 8.14 -0.15 8.87
CA LEU A 132 7.52 -0.46 10.15
C LEU A 132 7.19 0.81 10.97
N CYS A 133 8.03 1.85 10.93
CA CYS A 133 7.73 3.14 11.54
C CYS A 133 6.45 3.77 10.95
N GLY A 134 6.36 3.83 9.63
CA GLY A 134 5.15 4.30 8.95
C GLY A 134 3.93 3.44 9.27
N LEU A 135 4.10 2.12 9.30
CA LEU A 135 3.03 1.18 9.60
C LEU A 135 2.53 1.27 11.05
N LYS A 136 3.44 1.43 12.03
CA LYS A 136 3.09 1.71 13.43
C LYS A 136 2.21 2.95 13.55
N TYR A 137 2.57 4.01 12.82
CA TYR A 137 1.78 5.25 12.79
C TYR A 137 0.39 5.03 12.19
N ILE A 138 0.29 4.33 11.06
CA ILE A 138 -0.98 3.98 10.41
C ILE A 138 -1.85 3.13 11.32
N HIS A 139 -1.29 2.07 11.92
CA HIS A 139 -2.02 1.16 12.81
C HIS A 139 -2.49 1.86 14.08
N SER A 140 -1.70 2.79 14.61
CA SER A 140 -2.09 3.57 15.80
C SER A 140 -3.30 4.47 15.54
N ALA A 141 -3.60 4.84 14.29
CA ALA A 141 -4.83 5.53 13.90
C ALA A 141 -6.03 4.59 13.67
N ASN A 142 -5.93 3.31 14.01
CA ASN A 142 -6.92 2.25 13.71
C ASN A 142 -7.15 2.04 12.22
N VAL A 143 -6.12 2.17 11.41
CA VAL A 143 -6.14 1.97 9.96
C VAL A 143 -5.28 0.76 9.58
N LEU A 144 -5.78 -0.07 8.67
CA LEU A 144 -5.05 -1.13 7.98
C LEU A 144 -4.75 -0.66 6.56
N HIS A 145 -3.51 -0.82 6.10
CA HIS A 145 -3.13 -0.43 4.75
C HIS A 145 -3.67 -1.40 3.68
N ARG A 146 -3.50 -2.72 3.91
CA ARG A 146 -4.05 -3.83 3.13
C ARG A 146 -3.47 -4.03 1.72
N ASP A 147 -2.63 -3.15 1.23
CA ASP A 147 -1.98 -3.27 -0.10
C ASP A 147 -0.48 -2.95 -0.04
N LEU A 148 0.19 -3.32 1.06
CA LEU A 148 1.65 -3.20 1.12
C LEU A 148 2.30 -4.18 0.15
N LYS A 149 3.17 -3.63 -0.70
CA LYS A 149 3.98 -4.32 -1.70
C LYS A 149 5.14 -3.41 -2.09
N PRO A 150 6.21 -3.92 -2.72
CA PRO A 150 7.34 -3.08 -3.11
C PRO A 150 6.96 -1.87 -3.97
N GLY A 151 5.95 -1.99 -4.85
CA GLY A 151 5.48 -0.88 -5.68
C GLY A 151 4.69 0.22 -4.92
N ASN A 152 4.34 0.01 -3.66
CA ASN A 152 3.69 1.01 -2.80
C ASN A 152 4.65 1.55 -1.71
N LEU A 153 5.95 1.25 -1.84
CA LEU A 153 7.02 1.78 -1.02
C LEU A 153 7.92 2.63 -1.91
N LEU A 154 7.84 3.94 -1.78
CA LEU A 154 8.60 4.88 -2.58
C LEU A 154 9.92 5.20 -1.89
N VAL A 155 10.99 5.34 -2.66
CA VAL A 155 12.35 5.57 -2.15
C VAL A 155 13.00 6.70 -2.92
N ASN A 156 13.71 7.57 -2.22
CA ASN A 156 14.52 8.64 -2.81
C ASN A 156 16.02 8.26 -2.86
N ALA A 157 16.84 9.15 -3.43
CA ALA A 157 18.28 8.95 -3.58
C ALA A 157 19.02 8.78 -2.24
N ASP A 158 18.50 9.32 -1.15
CA ASP A 158 19.06 9.21 0.20
C ASP A 158 18.59 7.96 0.96
N CYS A 159 17.91 7.04 0.26
CA CYS A 159 17.31 5.84 0.84
C CYS A 159 16.21 6.13 1.89
N GLU A 160 15.59 7.31 1.85
CA GLU A 160 14.38 7.56 2.62
C GLU A 160 13.20 6.86 1.95
N LEU A 161 12.39 6.18 2.77
CA LEU A 161 11.26 5.38 2.30
C LEU A 161 9.94 5.96 2.78
N LYS A 162 8.95 5.97 1.88
CA LYS A 162 7.58 6.43 2.17
C LYS A 162 6.54 5.45 1.65
N ILE A 163 5.55 5.18 2.50
CA ILE A 163 4.37 4.39 2.17
C ILE A 163 3.39 5.26 1.38
N CYS A 164 2.84 4.73 0.28
CA CYS A 164 1.85 5.41 -0.57
C CYS A 164 0.65 4.51 -0.89
N ASP A 165 -0.37 5.04 -1.57
CA ASP A 165 -1.59 4.36 -2.06
C ASP A 165 -2.48 3.79 -0.95
N PHE A 166 -3.26 4.66 -0.33
CA PHE A 166 -4.24 4.29 0.72
C PHE A 166 -5.62 3.91 0.17
N GLY A 167 -5.78 3.74 -1.12
CA GLY A 167 -7.06 3.45 -1.74
C GLY A 167 -7.74 2.16 -1.25
N LEU A 168 -6.96 1.18 -0.78
CA LEU A 168 -7.45 -0.09 -0.26
C LEU A 168 -7.47 -0.16 1.29
N ALA A 169 -7.09 0.90 1.96
CA ALA A 169 -7.07 0.95 3.42
C ALA A 169 -8.48 0.79 4.05
N ARG A 170 -8.54 0.29 5.29
CA ARG A 170 -9.77 0.12 6.06
C ARG A 170 -9.53 0.38 7.53
N GLY A 171 -10.62 0.77 8.22
CA GLY A 171 -10.63 0.83 9.66
C GLY A 171 -10.72 -0.54 10.33
N PHE A 172 -10.22 -0.64 11.54
CA PHE A 172 -10.43 -1.77 12.41
C PHE A 172 -10.70 -1.30 13.85
N THR A 173 -11.35 -2.17 14.64
CA THR A 173 -11.61 -1.89 16.05
C THR A 173 -10.77 -2.84 16.91
N PRO A 174 -9.80 -2.32 17.68
CA PRO A 174 -8.99 -3.16 18.58
C PRO A 174 -9.87 -3.91 19.59
N GLY A 175 -9.60 -5.21 19.81
CA GLY A 175 -10.28 -6.02 20.81
C GLY A 175 -11.70 -6.48 20.47
N SER A 176 -12.29 -6.06 19.38
CA SER A 176 -13.54 -6.64 18.89
C SER A 176 -13.23 -7.94 18.17
N GLY A 177 -13.61 -9.06 18.74
CA GLY A 177 -13.41 -10.40 18.20
C GLY A 177 -14.20 -10.72 16.91
N ALA A 178 -14.86 -9.75 16.36
CA ALA A 178 -15.36 -9.69 14.99
C ALA A 178 -15.36 -8.21 14.62
N SER A 179 -14.70 -7.83 13.56
CA SER A 179 -14.84 -6.50 13.00
C SER A 179 -16.31 -6.30 12.61
N LYS A 180 -17.11 -5.86 13.59
CA LYS A 180 -18.31 -5.10 13.30
C LYS A 180 -17.83 -3.71 12.90
N SER A 181 -17.08 -3.62 11.79
CA SER A 181 -16.99 -2.35 11.09
C SER A 181 -18.42 -1.98 10.73
N ALA A 182 -18.83 -0.81 11.12
CA ALA A 182 -20.07 -0.22 10.70
C ALA A 182 -20.20 -0.42 9.17
N GLY A 183 -21.27 -1.09 8.73
CA GLY A 183 -21.48 -1.38 7.34
C GLY A 183 -21.03 -2.79 6.90
N ASN A 184 -21.85 -3.76 7.23
CA ASN A 184 -21.68 -5.20 6.95
C ASN A 184 -21.73 -5.61 5.47
N GLN A 185 -21.35 -4.72 4.53
CA GLN A 185 -21.36 -4.98 3.09
C GLN A 185 -20.06 -4.58 2.38
N GLY A 186 -19.03 -4.14 3.11
CA GLY A 186 -17.78 -3.65 2.54
C GLY A 186 -16.62 -4.65 2.51
N PHE A 187 -16.85 -5.93 2.88
CA PHE A 187 -15.75 -6.89 3.03
C PHE A 187 -15.02 -7.23 1.72
N MET A 188 -15.57 -6.86 0.59
CA MET A 188 -15.51 -7.88 -0.42
C MET A 188 -15.24 -7.41 -1.85
N THR A 189 -14.87 -6.18 -2.09
CA THR A 189 -14.87 -5.68 -3.48
C THR A 189 -13.53 -5.19 -4.00
N GLU A 190 -12.40 -5.69 -3.49
CA GLU A 190 -11.11 -5.17 -3.91
C GLU A 190 -10.17 -6.22 -4.45
N TYR A 191 -10.47 -6.59 -5.68
CA TYR A 191 -9.83 -7.66 -6.41
C TYR A 191 -8.65 -7.24 -7.27
N VAL A 192 -8.05 -6.08 -7.06
CA VAL A 192 -7.12 -5.50 -8.04
C VAL A 192 -5.67 -5.51 -7.59
N ALA A 193 -5.41 -5.76 -6.31
CA ALA A 193 -4.04 -5.78 -5.79
C ALA A 193 -3.37 -7.13 -6.03
N THR A 194 -2.06 -7.11 -6.19
CA THR A 194 -1.24 -8.30 -6.37
C THR A 194 -1.40 -9.24 -5.18
N ARG A 195 -1.99 -10.42 -5.37
CA ARG A 195 -2.26 -11.42 -4.31
C ARG A 195 -1.01 -11.96 -3.61
N TRP A 196 0.16 -11.77 -4.18
CA TRP A 196 1.43 -12.33 -3.70
C TRP A 196 1.84 -11.87 -2.31
N TYR A 197 1.34 -10.71 -1.87
CA TYR A 197 1.65 -10.10 -0.55
C TYR A 197 0.48 -10.23 0.44
N ARG A 198 -0.59 -10.93 0.07
CA ARG A 198 -1.78 -11.07 0.92
C ARG A 198 -1.59 -12.16 1.96
N ALA A 199 -1.97 -11.84 3.18
CA ALA A 199 -1.96 -12.79 4.29
C ALA A 199 -2.98 -13.92 4.08
N PRO A 200 -2.67 -15.15 4.55
CA PRO A 200 -3.55 -16.30 4.36
C PRO A 200 -4.95 -16.09 4.96
N GLU A 201 -5.06 -15.37 6.08
CA GLU A 201 -6.34 -15.09 6.73
C GLU A 201 -7.29 -14.26 5.86
N ILE A 202 -6.79 -13.45 4.94
CA ILE A 202 -7.61 -12.70 3.98
C ILE A 202 -8.30 -13.66 3.00
N MET A 203 -7.55 -14.67 2.52
CA MET A 203 -8.06 -15.65 1.56
C MET A 203 -8.95 -16.73 2.21
N LEU A 204 -8.70 -17.01 3.49
CA LEU A 204 -9.31 -18.12 4.22
C LEU A 204 -10.47 -17.68 5.12
N SER A 205 -10.94 -16.45 5.01
CA SER A 205 -12.04 -15.90 5.82
C SER A 205 -11.87 -16.14 7.32
N PHE A 206 -10.67 -15.87 7.87
CA PHE A 206 -10.54 -15.84 9.33
C PHE A 206 -11.47 -14.78 9.89
N ALA A 207 -12.09 -15.07 11.02
CA ALA A 207 -13.12 -14.22 11.61
C ALA A 207 -12.64 -12.80 11.95
N ASN A 208 -11.32 -12.56 12.01
CA ASN A 208 -10.75 -11.30 12.45
C ASN A 208 -9.59 -10.87 11.56
N TYR A 209 -9.77 -9.77 10.83
CA TYR A 209 -8.67 -9.05 10.21
C TYR A 209 -8.04 -8.11 11.24
N THR A 210 -6.75 -8.23 11.44
CA THR A 210 -5.99 -7.40 12.38
C THR A 210 -4.81 -6.75 11.66
N THR A 211 -4.06 -5.94 12.37
CA THR A 211 -2.79 -5.36 11.91
C THR A 211 -1.79 -6.41 11.41
N ALA A 212 -1.94 -7.66 11.80
CA ALA A 212 -1.12 -8.78 11.36
C ALA A 212 -1.10 -9.00 9.85
N ILE A 213 -2.16 -8.59 9.11
CA ILE A 213 -2.19 -8.69 7.64
C ILE A 213 -1.11 -7.84 6.97
N ASP A 214 -0.88 -6.65 7.47
CA ASP A 214 0.14 -5.75 6.94
C ASP A 214 1.55 -6.24 7.32
N VAL A 215 1.72 -6.79 8.53
CA VAL A 215 3.00 -7.40 8.96
C VAL A 215 3.37 -8.60 8.09
N TRP A 216 2.39 -9.42 7.66
CA TRP A 216 2.62 -10.46 6.67
C TRP A 216 3.16 -9.90 5.36
N SER A 217 2.54 -8.82 4.86
CA SER A 217 2.98 -8.15 3.62
C SER A 217 4.42 -7.65 3.74
N VAL A 218 4.80 -7.06 4.88
CA VAL A 218 6.19 -6.65 5.17
C VAL A 218 7.12 -7.87 5.17
N GLY A 219 6.70 -9.00 5.74
CA GLY A 219 7.46 -10.25 5.67
C GLY A 219 7.69 -10.75 4.24
N CYS A 220 6.68 -10.64 3.36
CA CYS A 220 6.84 -10.95 1.93
C CYS A 220 7.83 -10.01 1.25
N ILE A 221 7.82 -8.72 1.60
CA ILE A 221 8.77 -7.72 1.08
C ILE A 221 10.20 -8.04 1.55
N LEU A 222 10.39 -8.41 2.82
CA LEU A 222 11.71 -8.85 3.33
C LEU A 222 12.20 -10.07 2.55
N ALA A 223 11.37 -11.08 2.36
CA ALA A 223 11.73 -12.27 1.59
C ALA A 223 12.14 -11.92 0.14
N GLU A 224 11.47 -10.95 -0.47
CA GLU A 224 11.78 -10.48 -1.83
C GLU A 224 13.09 -9.68 -1.88
N LEU A 225 13.39 -8.85 -0.88
CA LEU A 225 14.69 -8.20 -0.73
C LEU A 225 15.83 -9.21 -0.62
N LEU A 226 15.66 -10.27 0.20
CA LEU A 226 16.65 -11.31 0.40
C LEU A 226 16.86 -12.19 -0.83
N GLY A 227 15.80 -12.46 -1.59
CA GLY A 227 15.81 -13.41 -2.70
C GLY A 227 15.74 -12.79 -4.10
N GLY A 228 15.56 -11.48 -4.23
CA GLY A 228 15.41 -10.77 -5.51
C GLY A 228 14.13 -11.07 -6.29
N LYS A 229 13.19 -11.84 -5.70
CA LYS A 229 11.92 -12.23 -6.32
C LYS A 229 10.85 -12.53 -5.27
N PRO A 230 9.56 -12.34 -5.60
CA PRO A 230 8.46 -12.68 -4.69
C PRO A 230 8.53 -14.14 -4.22
N ILE A 231 8.37 -14.35 -2.91
CA ILE A 231 8.41 -15.69 -2.32
C ILE A 231 7.15 -16.52 -2.66
N PHE A 232 5.98 -15.89 -2.65
CA PHE A 232 4.69 -16.55 -2.93
C PHE A 232 4.09 -15.99 -4.23
N LYS A 233 4.48 -16.53 -5.38
CA LYS A 233 4.03 -16.06 -6.70
C LYS A 233 2.93 -16.95 -7.26
N GLY A 234 1.75 -16.95 -6.61
CA GLY A 234 0.59 -17.70 -7.04
C GLY A 234 -0.08 -17.15 -8.29
N ARG A 235 -0.53 -18.02 -9.20
CA ARG A 235 -1.25 -17.68 -10.43
C ARG A 235 -2.73 -17.38 -10.14
N ASP A 236 -3.30 -18.06 -9.18
CA ASP A 236 -4.66 -17.95 -8.68
C ASP A 236 -4.67 -18.09 -7.15
N TYR A 237 -5.84 -18.10 -6.50
CA TYR A 237 -5.93 -18.18 -5.04
C TYR A 237 -5.53 -19.53 -4.48
N VAL A 238 -5.88 -20.62 -5.16
CA VAL A 238 -5.50 -21.97 -4.76
C VAL A 238 -3.99 -22.14 -4.88
N ASP A 239 -3.41 -21.70 -6.00
CA ASP A 239 -1.96 -21.73 -6.20
C ASP A 239 -1.23 -20.85 -5.18
N GLN A 240 -1.78 -19.67 -4.85
CA GLN A 240 -1.22 -18.80 -3.80
C GLN A 240 -1.19 -19.49 -2.45
N LEU A 241 -2.30 -20.14 -2.06
CA LEU A 241 -2.36 -20.92 -0.82
C LEU A 241 -1.38 -22.09 -0.86
N ASN A 242 -1.28 -22.80 -1.97
CA ASN A 242 -0.33 -23.89 -2.14
C ASN A 242 1.13 -23.45 -2.05
N GLN A 243 1.47 -22.26 -2.60
CA GLN A 243 2.79 -21.64 -2.45
C GLN A 243 3.10 -21.36 -0.98
N ILE A 244 2.15 -20.77 -0.24
CA ILE A 244 2.31 -20.51 1.19
C ILE A 244 2.53 -21.82 1.97
N LEU A 245 1.68 -22.82 1.76
CA LEU A 245 1.77 -24.12 2.43
C LEU A 245 3.03 -24.89 2.04
N HIS A 246 3.55 -24.70 0.83
CA HIS A 246 4.82 -25.32 0.40
C HIS A 246 5.98 -24.87 1.28
N TYR A 247 6.08 -23.57 1.59
CA TYR A 247 7.19 -23.04 2.38
C TYR A 247 6.93 -23.10 3.89
N LEU A 248 5.72 -22.82 4.34
CA LEU A 248 5.42 -22.77 5.77
C LEU A 248 5.05 -24.13 6.37
N GLY A 249 4.78 -25.14 5.52
CA GLY A 249 4.31 -26.43 5.94
C GLY A 249 2.80 -26.44 6.24
N THR A 250 2.29 -27.61 6.59
CA THR A 250 0.88 -27.79 6.97
C THR A 250 0.61 -27.14 8.32
N PRO A 251 -0.39 -26.21 8.42
CA PRO A 251 -0.74 -25.59 9.70
C PRO A 251 -1.30 -26.61 10.69
N SER A 252 -1.21 -26.30 11.98
CA SER A 252 -1.76 -27.15 13.04
C SER A 252 -3.29 -27.23 12.94
N GLU A 253 -3.87 -28.33 13.44
CA GLU A 253 -5.33 -28.49 13.49
C GLU A 253 -6.01 -27.40 14.32
N GLU A 254 -5.35 -26.88 15.38
CA GLU A 254 -5.82 -25.73 16.15
C GLU A 254 -5.97 -24.48 15.27
N THR A 255 -4.96 -24.21 14.43
CA THR A 255 -4.99 -23.08 13.48
C THR A 255 -6.05 -23.28 12.40
N LEU A 256 -6.17 -24.53 11.85
CA LEU A 256 -7.18 -24.85 10.83
C LEU A 256 -8.61 -24.62 11.31
N ARG A 257 -8.93 -24.96 12.56
CA ARG A 257 -10.28 -24.74 13.13
C ARG A 257 -10.69 -23.28 13.18
N ARG A 258 -9.75 -22.36 13.10
CA ARG A 258 -10.01 -20.91 13.05
C ARG A 258 -10.23 -20.37 11.65
N VAL A 259 -9.98 -21.17 10.61
CA VAL A 259 -10.29 -20.83 9.22
C VAL A 259 -11.81 -20.79 9.06
N GLY A 260 -12.34 -19.66 8.55
CA GLY A 260 -13.79 -19.47 8.44
C GLY A 260 -14.46 -20.28 7.33
N SER A 261 -13.71 -20.68 6.29
CA SER A 261 -14.21 -21.47 5.17
C SER A 261 -14.05 -22.97 5.42
N PRO A 262 -15.15 -23.75 5.60
CA PRO A 262 -15.08 -25.21 5.74
C PRO A 262 -14.43 -25.90 4.53
N ARG A 263 -14.69 -25.41 3.31
CA ARG A 263 -14.07 -25.94 2.10
C ARG A 263 -12.56 -25.75 2.10
N ALA A 264 -12.07 -24.60 2.55
CA ALA A 264 -10.64 -24.35 2.66
C ALA A 264 -9.99 -25.23 3.73
N GLN A 265 -10.67 -25.48 4.85
CA GLN A 265 -10.20 -26.44 5.86
C GLN A 265 -10.06 -27.83 5.28
N ASP A 266 -11.12 -28.34 4.59
CA ASP A 266 -11.14 -29.66 3.99
C ASP A 266 -10.10 -29.79 2.87
N TYR A 267 -9.94 -28.74 2.08
CA TYR A 267 -8.87 -28.68 1.07
C TYR A 267 -7.48 -28.84 1.71
N ILE A 268 -7.16 -28.05 2.73
CA ILE A 268 -5.85 -28.13 3.39
C ILE A 268 -5.63 -29.49 4.03
N ARG A 269 -6.68 -30.09 4.65
CA ARG A 269 -6.62 -31.46 5.22
C ARG A 269 -6.43 -32.54 4.16
N SER A 270 -6.91 -32.32 2.94
CA SER A 270 -6.73 -33.26 1.83
C SER A 270 -5.32 -33.29 1.26
N LEU A 271 -4.51 -32.25 1.53
CA LEU A 271 -3.15 -32.18 1.05
C LEU A 271 -2.21 -33.06 1.88
N PRO A 272 -1.14 -33.59 1.25
CA PRO A 272 -0.09 -34.27 2.01
C PRO A 272 0.51 -33.36 3.10
N ILE A 273 0.71 -33.90 4.29
CA ILE A 273 1.37 -33.18 5.38
C ILE A 273 2.80 -32.86 4.95
N LYS A 274 3.16 -31.57 5.01
CA LYS A 274 4.49 -31.06 4.66
C LYS A 274 5.13 -30.40 5.87
N PRO A 275 6.42 -30.62 6.10
CA PRO A 275 7.18 -29.84 7.07
C PRO A 275 7.41 -28.43 6.57
N ARG A 276 7.69 -27.51 7.48
CA ARG A 276 8.15 -26.16 7.16
C ARG A 276 9.53 -26.22 6.51
N VAL A 277 9.74 -25.47 5.43
CA VAL A 277 11.06 -25.25 4.83
C VAL A 277 11.79 -24.17 5.64
N PRO A 278 12.98 -24.44 6.18
CA PRO A 278 13.75 -23.41 6.89
C PRO A 278 14.14 -22.28 5.96
N PHE A 279 13.83 -21.04 6.33
CA PHE A 279 14.19 -19.87 5.50
C PHE A 279 15.70 -19.71 5.32
N ALA A 280 16.53 -20.17 6.28
CA ALA A 280 17.98 -20.21 6.14
C ALA A 280 18.44 -21.08 4.96
N THR A 281 17.67 -22.09 4.57
CA THR A 281 17.94 -22.90 3.38
C THR A 281 17.62 -22.15 2.09
N LEU A 282 16.60 -21.28 2.12
CA LEU A 282 16.22 -20.46 0.97
C LEU A 282 17.14 -19.25 0.77
N TYR A 283 17.66 -18.72 1.87
CA TYR A 283 18.50 -17.52 1.90
C TYR A 283 19.80 -17.78 2.67
N PRO A 284 20.72 -18.63 2.16
CA PRO A 284 21.87 -19.10 2.91
C PRO A 284 22.90 -18.02 3.25
N HIS A 285 22.86 -16.88 2.54
CA HIS A 285 23.77 -15.75 2.74
C HIS A 285 23.12 -14.59 3.51
N ALA A 286 21.87 -14.74 3.92
CA ALA A 286 21.15 -13.69 4.64
C ALA A 286 21.63 -13.60 6.11
N ASN A 287 21.53 -12.41 6.67
CA ASN A 287 21.74 -12.17 8.09
C ASN A 287 20.82 -13.09 8.92
N PRO A 288 21.36 -13.87 9.89
CA PRO A 288 20.55 -14.76 10.73
C PRO A 288 19.41 -14.03 11.47
N LEU A 289 19.60 -12.77 11.86
CA LEU A 289 18.56 -11.96 12.49
C LEU A 289 17.46 -11.58 11.49
N ALA A 290 17.78 -11.38 10.21
CA ALA A 290 16.79 -11.19 9.16
C ALA A 290 15.93 -12.46 8.97
N ILE A 291 16.54 -13.64 9.02
CA ILE A 291 15.85 -14.93 8.92
C ILE A 291 14.93 -15.17 10.13
N ASP A 292 15.38 -14.82 11.33
CA ASP A 292 14.56 -14.92 12.54
C ASP A 292 13.34 -13.99 12.47
N LEU A 293 13.54 -12.72 12.11
CA LEU A 293 12.45 -11.75 11.90
C LEU A 293 11.47 -12.23 10.82
N LEU A 294 11.98 -12.66 9.65
CA LEU A 294 11.18 -13.22 8.57
C LEU A 294 10.30 -14.38 9.06
N SER A 295 10.86 -15.26 9.88
CA SER A 295 10.16 -16.41 10.45
C SER A 295 9.01 -16.03 11.37
N LYS A 296 9.15 -14.90 12.07
CA LYS A 296 8.13 -14.34 12.97
C LYS A 296 7.05 -13.56 12.20
N MET A 297 7.43 -12.89 11.10
CA MET A 297 6.49 -12.16 10.23
C MET A 297 5.67 -13.11 9.35
N LEU A 298 6.28 -14.13 8.76
CA LEU A 298 5.62 -15.14 7.93
C LEU A 298 5.15 -16.34 8.79
N CYS A 299 4.41 -16.04 9.84
CA CYS A 299 3.67 -17.04 10.62
C CYS A 299 2.26 -17.20 10.04
N PHE A 300 1.86 -18.43 9.70
CA PHE A 300 0.54 -18.70 9.11
C PHE A 300 -0.60 -18.25 10.02
N ASP A 301 -0.46 -18.51 11.32
CA ASP A 301 -1.41 -18.10 12.34
C ASP A 301 -1.25 -16.61 12.68
N PRO A 302 -2.22 -15.74 12.36
CA PRO A 302 -2.12 -14.32 12.66
C PRO A 302 -1.99 -14.00 14.17
N ALA A 303 -2.51 -14.86 15.05
CA ALA A 303 -2.40 -14.67 16.49
C ALA A 303 -1.00 -14.97 17.06
N LYS A 304 -0.17 -15.70 16.30
CA LYS A 304 1.22 -16.03 16.65
C LYS A 304 2.24 -15.20 15.88
N ARG A 305 1.76 -14.40 14.94
CA ARG A 305 2.60 -13.51 14.13
C ARG A 305 3.08 -12.33 14.97
N ILE A 306 4.35 -11.95 14.79
CA ILE A 306 4.93 -10.78 15.47
C ILE A 306 4.11 -9.51 15.16
N SER A 307 3.91 -8.63 16.17
CA SER A 307 3.29 -7.34 15.92
C SER A 307 4.27 -6.35 15.30
N CYS A 308 3.76 -5.20 14.80
CA CYS A 308 4.58 -4.14 14.25
C CYS A 308 5.56 -3.58 15.30
N GLU A 309 5.07 -3.32 16.52
CA GLU A 309 5.85 -2.82 17.64
C GLU A 309 6.94 -3.81 18.06
N GLN A 310 6.58 -5.08 18.21
CA GLN A 310 7.54 -6.14 18.53
C GLN A 310 8.59 -6.32 17.41
N ALA A 311 8.22 -6.09 16.17
CA ALA A 311 9.14 -6.16 15.04
C ALA A 311 10.14 -4.99 15.06
N LEU A 312 9.74 -3.78 15.45
CA LEU A 312 10.65 -2.64 15.63
C LEU A 312 11.68 -2.89 16.75
N GLU A 313 11.28 -3.58 17.83
CA GLU A 313 12.16 -3.94 18.95
C GLU A 313 13.06 -5.16 18.64
N HIS A 314 12.90 -5.77 17.45
CA HIS A 314 13.68 -6.97 17.10
C HIS A 314 15.18 -6.66 16.96
N PRO A 315 16.10 -7.54 17.42
CA PRO A 315 17.55 -7.33 17.34
C PRO A 315 18.08 -6.99 15.93
N TYR A 316 17.36 -7.35 14.88
CA TYR A 316 17.71 -6.99 13.50
C TYR A 316 17.78 -5.48 13.29
N PHE A 317 17.03 -4.70 14.07
CA PHE A 317 16.99 -3.24 14.00
C PHE A 317 17.74 -2.55 15.13
N GLN A 318 18.56 -3.24 15.88
CA GLN A 318 19.24 -2.69 17.06
C GLN A 318 19.98 -1.36 16.79
N VAL A 319 20.50 -1.16 15.57
CA VAL A 319 21.20 0.07 15.17
C VAL A 319 20.24 1.21 14.78
N TRP A 320 19.00 0.85 14.42
CA TRP A 320 18.00 1.79 13.89
C TRP A 320 16.93 2.15 14.92
N HIS A 321 16.62 1.23 15.83
CA HIS A 321 15.51 1.36 16.76
C HIS A 321 15.72 2.54 17.72
N ASP A 322 14.87 3.54 17.59
CA ASP A 322 14.77 4.69 18.49
C ASP A 322 13.28 5.01 18.75
N PRO A 323 12.77 4.71 19.96
CA PRO A 323 11.37 5.00 20.30
C PRO A 323 10.96 6.46 20.14
N ALA A 324 11.92 7.41 20.25
CA ALA A 324 11.65 8.84 20.05
C ALA A 324 11.39 9.19 18.58
N ASP A 325 11.90 8.36 17.66
CA ASP A 325 11.78 8.52 16.21
C ASP A 325 10.66 7.66 15.60
N GLU A 326 9.87 7.01 16.45
CA GLU A 326 8.76 6.11 16.11
C GLU A 326 7.41 6.63 16.65
N PRO A 327 6.93 7.79 16.17
CA PRO A 327 5.72 8.40 16.69
C PRO A 327 4.48 7.54 16.45
N VAL A 328 3.46 7.75 17.26
CA VAL A 328 2.11 7.24 17.09
C VAL A 328 1.19 8.38 16.68
N CYS A 329 0.17 8.05 15.87
CA CYS A 329 -0.85 9.02 15.49
C CYS A 329 -1.77 9.29 16.69
N GLU A 330 -1.87 10.57 17.12
CA GLU A 330 -2.68 10.96 18.27
C GLU A 330 -4.18 10.76 18.02
N ALA A 331 -4.61 11.05 16.80
CA ALA A 331 -6.02 10.98 16.41
C ALA A 331 -6.35 9.66 15.70
N LYS A 332 -7.41 8.99 16.15
CA LYS A 332 -7.97 7.85 15.40
C LYS A 332 -8.69 8.35 14.15
N PHE A 333 -8.55 7.62 13.05
CA PHE A 333 -9.20 7.99 11.80
C PHE A 333 -10.67 7.57 11.82
N ASP A 334 -11.57 8.47 11.38
CA ASP A 334 -13.01 8.22 11.31
C ASP A 334 -13.44 7.80 9.90
N PHE A 335 -13.94 6.57 9.78
CA PHE A 335 -14.43 5.99 8.53
C PHE A 335 -15.94 6.19 8.29
N LYS A 336 -16.64 7.03 9.07
CA LYS A 336 -18.09 7.24 8.89
C LYS A 336 -18.49 7.68 7.48
N PHE A 337 -17.61 8.38 6.77
CA PHE A 337 -17.88 8.76 5.37
C PHE A 337 -18.13 7.55 4.45
N GLU A 338 -17.70 6.35 4.82
CA GLU A 338 -17.95 5.14 4.05
C GLU A 338 -19.41 4.64 4.13
N GLU A 339 -20.22 5.20 5.03
CA GLU A 339 -21.65 4.97 5.10
C GLU A 339 -22.39 5.64 3.93
N GLU A 340 -21.79 6.69 3.33
CA GLU A 340 -22.31 7.30 2.10
C GLU A 340 -22.13 6.32 0.92
N ASP A 341 -23.23 6.00 0.28
CA ASP A 341 -23.28 5.02 -0.80
C ASP A 341 -23.63 5.59 -2.17
N SER A 342 -24.11 6.85 -2.22
CA SER A 342 -24.39 7.50 -3.50
C SER A 342 -23.12 8.13 -4.09
N ILE A 343 -22.95 8.00 -5.40
CA ILE A 343 -21.84 8.68 -6.11
C ILE A 343 -21.89 10.19 -5.89
N GLU A 344 -23.07 10.78 -5.95
CA GLU A 344 -23.27 12.23 -5.78
C GLU A 344 -22.90 12.69 -4.35
N GLY A 345 -23.31 11.95 -3.32
CA GLY A 345 -22.95 12.24 -1.94
C GLY A 345 -21.44 12.14 -1.72
N MET A 346 -20.81 11.08 -2.22
CA MET A 346 -19.36 10.93 -2.15
C MET A 346 -18.59 12.02 -2.90
N LYS A 347 -19.08 12.45 -4.07
CA LYS A 347 -18.48 13.56 -4.82
C LYS A 347 -18.57 14.87 -4.06
N LYS A 348 -19.69 15.13 -3.37
CA LYS A 348 -19.81 16.29 -2.50
C LYS A 348 -18.75 16.25 -1.39
N LEU A 349 -18.57 15.10 -0.73
CA LEU A 349 -17.53 14.91 0.29
C LEU A 349 -16.11 15.10 -0.27
N ILE A 350 -15.83 14.67 -1.52
CA ILE A 350 -14.55 14.91 -2.20
C ILE A 350 -14.33 16.43 -2.38
N VAL A 351 -15.34 17.16 -2.84
CA VAL A 351 -15.24 18.62 -3.04
C VAL A 351 -14.98 19.34 -1.71
N GLU A 352 -15.72 18.97 -0.66
CA GLU A 352 -15.54 19.52 0.69
C GLU A 352 -14.12 19.27 1.22
N GLU A 353 -13.62 18.05 1.08
CA GLU A 353 -12.26 17.67 1.50
C GLU A 353 -11.18 18.47 0.77
N VAL A 354 -11.27 18.55 -0.57
CA VAL A 354 -10.32 19.31 -1.39
C VAL A 354 -10.34 20.80 -1.04
N GLN A 355 -11.51 21.38 -0.82
CA GLN A 355 -11.64 22.79 -0.46
C GLN A 355 -11.08 23.08 0.94
N SER A 356 -11.38 22.22 1.91
CA SER A 356 -10.88 22.32 3.29
C SER A 356 -9.36 22.23 3.31
N PHE A 357 -8.78 21.21 2.69
CA PHE A 357 -7.34 21.02 2.60
C PHE A 357 -6.63 22.22 1.95
N ARG A 358 -7.16 22.73 0.83
CA ARG A 358 -6.58 23.90 0.16
C ARG A 358 -6.66 25.17 1.01
N ALA A 359 -7.72 25.33 1.80
CA ALA A 359 -7.85 26.44 2.73
C ALA A 359 -6.78 26.38 3.82
N GLU A 360 -6.56 25.17 4.38
CA GLU A 360 -5.54 24.90 5.39
C GLU A 360 -4.12 25.19 4.86
N VAL A 361 -3.75 24.64 3.72
CA VAL A 361 -2.42 24.83 3.10
C VAL A 361 -2.17 26.30 2.82
N ARG A 362 -3.18 27.04 2.33
CA ARG A 362 -3.06 28.49 2.10
C ARG A 362 -2.92 29.29 3.39
N ALA A 363 -3.59 28.89 4.45
CA ALA A 363 -3.47 29.53 5.75
C ALA A 363 -2.05 29.32 6.32
N GLN A 364 -1.52 28.10 6.23
CA GLN A 364 -0.15 27.76 6.65
C GLN A 364 0.89 28.54 5.86
N ALA A 365 0.73 28.71 4.55
CA ALA A 365 1.63 29.48 3.70
C ALA A 365 1.66 31.00 4.01
N ARG A 366 0.62 31.52 4.68
CA ARG A 366 0.50 32.94 5.09
C ARG A 366 1.01 33.19 6.50
N ALA A 367 1.19 32.19 7.33
CA ALA A 367 1.68 32.30 8.69
C ALA A 367 3.20 32.52 8.67
N PRO A 368 3.73 33.65 9.17
CA PRO A 368 5.17 33.85 9.22
C PRO A 368 5.76 32.94 10.30
N GLY A 369 6.56 31.97 9.92
CA GLY A 369 7.52 31.31 10.79
C GLY A 369 7.32 29.85 11.15
N GLN A 370 6.40 29.08 10.58
CA GLN A 370 6.33 27.65 10.87
C GLN A 370 6.06 26.81 9.62
N ILE A 371 6.81 25.73 9.57
CA ILE A 371 6.97 24.68 8.58
C ILE A 371 7.95 25.10 7.47
N ARG A 372 9.26 25.04 7.80
CA ARG A 372 10.19 24.63 6.75
C ARG A 372 9.65 23.32 6.19
N ARG A 373 9.20 23.33 4.91
CA ARG A 373 9.18 22.10 4.12
C ARG A 373 10.56 21.47 4.37
N GLN A 374 10.60 20.21 4.79
CA GLN A 374 11.88 19.50 4.75
C GLN A 374 12.45 19.80 3.38
N GLU A 375 13.68 20.29 3.35
CA GLU A 375 14.35 20.69 2.11
C GLU A 375 14.33 19.46 1.21
N SER A 376 13.40 19.44 0.26
CA SER A 376 13.46 18.51 -0.84
C SER A 376 14.73 18.86 -1.59
N LEU A 377 15.62 17.88 -1.70
CA LEU A 377 16.85 18.01 -2.46
C LEU A 377 16.55 18.54 -3.87
N PRO A 378 17.46 19.34 -4.46
CA PRO A 378 17.27 19.84 -5.82
C PRO A 378 17.00 18.64 -6.75
N ILE A 379 15.98 18.77 -7.59
CA ILE A 379 15.70 17.75 -8.61
C ILE A 379 16.96 17.55 -9.44
N PRO A 380 17.43 16.30 -9.63
CA PRO A 380 18.55 15.99 -10.52
C PRO A 380 18.35 16.66 -11.89
N THR A 381 19.41 17.11 -12.48
CA THR A 381 19.38 17.65 -13.84
C THR A 381 18.91 16.60 -14.83
N ARG A 382 18.49 17.03 -16.03
CA ARG A 382 18.02 16.09 -17.07
C ARG A 382 19.04 15.00 -17.37
N GLU A 383 20.33 15.31 -17.34
CA GLU A 383 21.43 14.36 -17.53
C GLU A 383 21.55 13.35 -16.36
N GLU A 384 21.29 13.78 -15.13
CA GLU A 384 21.27 12.90 -13.96
C GLU A 384 20.02 12.01 -13.94
N MET A 385 18.89 12.51 -14.46
CA MET A 385 17.64 11.74 -14.58
C MET A 385 17.68 10.74 -15.74
N ASP A 386 18.34 11.05 -16.84
CA ASP A 386 18.48 10.16 -18.00
C ASP A 386 19.38 8.93 -17.69
N ASN A 387 20.21 9.02 -16.64
CA ASN A 387 21.04 7.91 -16.15
C ASN A 387 20.32 7.00 -15.14
N ILE A 388 19.11 7.33 -14.70
CA ILE A 388 18.26 6.40 -13.92
C ILE A 388 17.70 5.39 -14.93
N PRO A 389 17.90 4.06 -14.74
CA PRO A 389 17.38 3.06 -15.63
C PRO A 389 15.89 3.30 -15.88
N ASP A 390 15.50 3.34 -17.14
CA ASP A 390 14.11 3.52 -17.57
C ASP A 390 13.22 2.56 -16.76
N GLY A 391 12.47 3.14 -15.81
CA GLY A 391 11.54 2.36 -15.03
C GLY A 391 10.56 1.75 -16.00
N THR A 392 10.70 0.46 -16.23
CA THR A 392 9.79 -0.31 -17.06
C THR A 392 8.37 0.08 -16.69
N ALA A 393 7.68 0.67 -17.65
CA ALA A 393 6.32 1.16 -17.54
C ALA A 393 5.48 0.26 -16.63
N PHE A 394 4.78 0.86 -15.67
CA PHE A 394 3.84 0.19 -14.80
C PHE A 394 2.78 -0.52 -15.66
N GLN A 395 3.07 -1.73 -16.12
CA GLN A 395 2.06 -2.63 -16.68
C GLN A 395 1.29 -3.25 -15.52
N ARG A 396 0.32 -2.50 -14.99
CA ARG A 396 -0.73 -3.11 -14.17
C ARG A 396 -1.69 -3.84 -15.11
N SER A 397 -1.74 -5.16 -14.97
CA SER A 397 -2.72 -6.01 -15.63
C SER A 397 -4.15 -5.46 -15.50
N GLN A 398 -4.91 -5.50 -16.60
CA GLN A 398 -6.33 -5.20 -16.62
C GLN A 398 -7.06 -6.06 -15.59
N SER A 399 -7.95 -5.41 -14.82
CA SER A 399 -8.70 -6.06 -13.74
C SER A 399 -9.79 -6.96 -14.29
N PRO A 400 -9.86 -8.21 -13.87
CA PRO A 400 -11.10 -9.00 -13.95
C PRO A 400 -12.15 -8.51 -12.95
N ASP A 401 -13.36 -8.97 -13.07
CA ASP A 401 -14.50 -8.60 -12.24
C ASP A 401 -14.23 -8.73 -10.73
N MET A 402 -14.86 -7.82 -9.97
CA MET A 402 -14.63 -7.66 -8.54
C MET A 402 -15.32 -8.79 -7.74
N VAL A 403 -14.54 -9.74 -7.27
CA VAL A 403 -14.99 -10.88 -6.43
C VAL A 403 -14.22 -10.83 -5.09
N ASP A 404 -14.89 -11.25 -4.00
CA ASP A 404 -14.27 -11.49 -2.71
C ASP A 404 -13.12 -12.50 -2.80
N PRO A 405 -11.95 -12.22 -2.20
CA PRO A 405 -10.86 -13.18 -2.16
C PRO A 405 -11.23 -14.55 -1.58
N SER A 406 -12.09 -14.60 -0.56
CA SER A 406 -12.57 -15.86 0.00
C SER A 406 -13.59 -16.55 -0.89
N ASP A 407 -14.51 -15.78 -1.50
CA ASP A 407 -15.44 -16.30 -2.50
C ASP A 407 -14.69 -16.78 -3.75
N ALA A 408 -13.63 -16.10 -4.15
CA ALA A 408 -12.79 -16.51 -5.26
C ALA A 408 -12.07 -17.84 -4.96
N LEU A 409 -11.48 -17.97 -3.77
CA LEU A 409 -10.87 -19.22 -3.34
C LEU A 409 -11.92 -20.35 -3.27
N GLU A 410 -13.10 -20.08 -2.72
CA GLU A 410 -14.18 -21.08 -2.67
C GLU A 410 -14.67 -21.51 -4.05
N LYS A 411 -14.80 -20.58 -5.00
CA LYS A 411 -15.15 -20.88 -6.40
C LYS A 411 -14.07 -21.69 -7.09
N GLU A 412 -12.80 -21.33 -6.90
CA GLU A 412 -11.67 -22.07 -7.47
C GLU A 412 -11.58 -23.49 -6.87
N LEU A 413 -11.79 -23.64 -5.54
CA LEU A 413 -11.86 -24.95 -4.89
C LEU A 413 -13.05 -25.80 -5.35
N ALA A 414 -14.19 -25.17 -5.66
CA ALA A 414 -15.34 -25.87 -6.22
C ALA A 414 -15.09 -26.40 -7.65
N GLY A 415 -14.26 -25.68 -8.43
CA GLY A 415 -13.83 -26.07 -9.78
C GLY A 415 -12.75 -27.16 -9.80
N THR A 416 -11.96 -27.28 -8.71
CA THR A 416 -11.06 -28.43 -8.57
C THR A 416 -11.90 -29.66 -8.26
N HIS A 417 -12.03 -30.57 -9.22
CA HIS A 417 -12.63 -31.89 -9.01
C HIS A 417 -11.82 -32.62 -7.91
N LEU A 418 -12.14 -32.36 -6.65
CA LEU A 418 -11.90 -33.32 -5.58
C LEU A 418 -12.84 -34.49 -5.86
N GLY A 419 -12.34 -35.42 -6.68
CA GLY A 419 -13.10 -36.56 -7.16
C GLY A 419 -13.79 -37.26 -6.00
N ARG A 420 -15.05 -37.50 -6.18
CA ARG A 420 -15.74 -38.56 -5.46
C ARG A 420 -14.89 -39.84 -5.59
N ARG A 421 -14.23 -40.21 -4.54
CA ARG A 421 -13.86 -41.58 -4.23
C ARG A 421 -14.43 -41.95 -2.87
#